data_2607f692d53c9be8fdbb67f5db43568d
#
_entry.id   2607f692d53c9be8fdbb67f5db43568d
#
_cell.length_a   1.000
_cell.length_b   1.000
_cell.length_c   1.000
_cell.angle_alpha   90.00
_cell.angle_beta   90.00
_cell.angle_gamma   90.00
#
_symmetry.space_group_name_H-M   'P 1'
#
loop_
_entity.id
_entity.type
_entity.pdbx_description
1 polymer ?
#
loop_
_entity_poly.entity_id
_entity_poly.type
_entity_poly.pdbx_seq_one_letter_code
_entity_poly.pdbx_strand_id
1 'polypeptide(L)'
;MRRNFLKIAATSLLGLLIHPLNSLANNLVGFKKKLKKDESEYNIINPDLTEEQKIIMFEEGTERAGTSELNYEKRKGSYHCANCGVKLFESTAKFDSGTGWPSFTEAIPGVFVTKVDYSFGMKRTEYSCANCGAHHGHVFNDGPDGGK
;
A
#
# COMPACT_ATOMS: atom_id res chain seq x y z
N MET A 1 -16.87 26.26 -19.57
CA MET A 1 -17.44 25.55 -20.75
C MET A 1 -18.08 24.25 -20.25
N ARG A 2 -19.41 24.18 -20.36
CA ARG A 2 -20.20 22.99 -19.97
C ARG A 2 -20.15 21.98 -21.13
N ARG A 3 -19.83 20.74 -20.87
CA ARG A 3 -19.97 19.64 -21.86
C ARG A 3 -21.11 18.75 -21.41
N ASN A 4 -22.16 18.73 -22.22
CA ASN A 4 -23.37 17.94 -22.07
C ASN A 4 -23.10 16.46 -22.37
N PHE A 5 -23.58 15.56 -21.54
CA PHE A 5 -23.66 14.14 -21.85
C PHE A 5 -24.98 13.84 -22.57
N LEU A 6 -24.85 13.32 -23.78
CA LEU A 6 -25.97 12.81 -24.58
C LEU A 6 -26.46 11.48 -24.00
N LYS A 7 -27.76 11.42 -23.69
CA LYS A 7 -28.46 10.16 -23.42
C LYS A 7 -28.91 9.56 -24.74
N ILE A 8 -28.50 8.33 -25.03
CA ILE A 8 -29.09 7.49 -26.10
C ILE A 8 -29.92 6.41 -25.41
N ALA A 9 -31.22 6.50 -25.62
CA ALA A 9 -32.15 5.43 -25.30
C ALA A 9 -32.29 4.53 -26.54
N ALA A 10 -32.12 3.23 -26.39
CA ALA A 10 -32.53 2.25 -27.39
C ALA A 10 -33.37 1.18 -26.68
N THR A 11 -34.60 1.09 -27.10
CA THR A 11 -35.63 0.13 -26.69
C THR A 11 -35.58 -1.13 -27.56
N SER A 12 -36.02 -2.25 -26.94
CA SER A 12 -36.61 -3.50 -27.51
C SER A 12 -35.61 -4.56 -27.97
N LEU A 13 -35.75 -5.84 -27.67
CA LEU A 13 -36.83 -6.78 -27.64
C LEU A 13 -36.37 -8.11 -27.02
N LEU A 14 -37.15 -8.62 -26.18
CA LEU A 14 -37.54 -10.00 -25.82
C LEU A 14 -36.72 -11.16 -26.41
N GLY A 15 -36.09 -11.96 -25.53
CA GLY A 15 -35.56 -13.29 -25.86
C GLY A 15 -35.13 -14.01 -24.58
N LEU A 16 -36.04 -14.82 -23.99
CA LEU A 16 -35.72 -15.68 -22.85
C LEU A 16 -34.66 -16.72 -23.23
N LEU A 17 -33.51 -16.67 -22.58
CA LEU A 17 -32.64 -17.82 -22.39
C LEU A 17 -32.14 -17.80 -20.96
N ILE A 18 -32.79 -18.60 -20.12
CA ILE A 18 -32.37 -18.86 -18.74
C ILE A 18 -31.15 -19.77 -18.81
N HIS A 19 -29.97 -19.20 -18.58
CA HIS A 19 -28.75 -19.95 -18.26
C HIS A 19 -28.31 -19.58 -16.85
N PRO A 20 -27.82 -20.52 -16.03
CA PRO A 20 -27.58 -20.26 -14.61
C PRO A 20 -26.31 -19.41 -14.42
N LEU A 21 -26.51 -18.11 -14.14
CA LEU A 21 -25.47 -17.15 -13.76
C LEU A 21 -24.96 -17.32 -12.31
N ASN A 22 -25.14 -18.52 -11.72
CA ASN A 22 -24.77 -18.75 -10.32
C ASN A 22 -23.29 -19.15 -10.08
N SER A 23 -22.51 -19.38 -11.13
CA SER A 23 -21.13 -19.87 -10.94
C SER A 23 -20.09 -18.75 -10.80
N LEU A 24 -20.33 -17.57 -11.36
CA LEU A 24 -19.38 -16.44 -11.30
C LEU A 24 -19.54 -15.60 -10.03
N ALA A 25 -20.73 -15.53 -9.44
CA ALA A 25 -20.97 -14.79 -8.20
C ALA A 25 -20.29 -15.42 -6.98
N ASN A 26 -20.16 -16.77 -6.96
CA ASN A 26 -19.54 -17.48 -5.85
C ASN A 26 -18.01 -17.29 -5.78
N ASN A 27 -17.35 -17.03 -6.90
CA ASN A 27 -15.90 -16.77 -6.93
C ASN A 27 -15.56 -15.36 -6.43
N LEU A 28 -16.43 -14.38 -6.64
CA LEU A 28 -16.26 -13.01 -6.12
C LEU A 28 -16.55 -12.92 -4.62
N VAL A 29 -17.47 -13.74 -4.10
CA VAL A 29 -17.76 -13.82 -2.66
C VAL A 29 -16.61 -14.49 -1.90
N GLY A 30 -15.96 -15.50 -2.50
CA GLY A 30 -14.78 -16.16 -1.92
C GLY A 30 -13.57 -15.22 -1.79
N PHE A 31 -13.36 -14.31 -2.75
CA PHE A 31 -12.26 -13.33 -2.71
C PHE A 31 -12.50 -12.25 -1.65
N LYS A 32 -13.75 -11.80 -1.47
CA LYS A 32 -14.11 -10.83 -0.41
C LYS A 32 -14.01 -11.41 1.01
N LYS A 33 -14.10 -12.73 1.18
CA LYS A 33 -14.07 -13.38 2.50
C LYS A 33 -12.66 -13.55 3.08
N LYS A 34 -11.60 -13.33 2.29
CA LYS A 34 -10.21 -13.39 2.74
C LYS A 34 -9.68 -12.03 3.27
N LEU A 35 -10.48 -10.96 3.18
CA LEU A 35 -10.10 -9.58 3.50
C LEU A 35 -10.83 -9.01 4.73
N LYS A 36 -11.25 -9.84 5.69
CA LYS A 36 -11.73 -9.33 6.99
C LYS A 36 -10.93 -9.96 8.10
N LYS A 37 -9.68 -9.52 8.24
CA LYS A 37 -9.09 -9.40 9.55
C LYS A 37 -9.91 -8.31 10.27
N ASP A 38 -10.32 -8.57 11.49
CA ASP A 38 -11.12 -7.61 12.26
C ASP A 38 -10.28 -6.34 12.44
N GLU A 39 -10.78 -5.17 12.01
CA GLU A 39 -10.08 -3.88 12.17
C GLU A 39 -9.74 -3.59 13.64
N SER A 40 -10.40 -4.25 14.59
CA SER A 40 -10.09 -4.15 16.02
C SER A 40 -8.72 -4.71 16.40
N GLU A 41 -8.08 -5.52 15.53
CA GLU A 41 -6.71 -6.02 15.75
C GLU A 41 -5.63 -5.01 15.33
N TYR A 42 -5.99 -3.93 14.62
CA TYR A 42 -5.04 -2.94 14.14
C TYR A 42 -4.96 -1.74 15.08
N ASN A 43 -3.75 -1.29 15.38
CA ASN A 43 -3.53 -0.06 16.13
C ASN A 43 -3.69 1.16 15.20
N ILE A 44 -4.91 1.39 14.71
CA ILE A 44 -5.26 2.53 13.85
C ILE A 44 -5.38 3.78 14.74
N ILE A 45 -4.48 4.74 14.52
CA ILE A 45 -4.43 6.02 15.24
C ILE A 45 -4.99 7.13 14.35
N ASN A 46 -4.68 7.09 13.03
CA ASN A 46 -5.23 8.03 12.05
C ASN A 46 -6.53 7.47 11.44
N PRO A 47 -7.68 8.06 11.73
CA PRO A 47 -8.97 7.60 11.17
C PRO A 47 -9.12 7.91 9.68
N ASP A 48 -8.29 8.81 9.12
CA ASP A 48 -8.37 9.24 7.71
C ASP A 48 -7.57 8.35 6.76
N LEU A 49 -6.99 7.23 7.24
CA LEU A 49 -6.32 6.26 6.38
C LEU A 49 -7.29 5.66 5.36
N THR A 50 -6.88 5.64 4.09
CA THR A 50 -7.63 4.94 3.05
C THR A 50 -7.57 3.42 3.26
N GLU A 51 -8.52 2.67 2.68
CA GLU A 51 -8.51 1.20 2.74
C GLU A 51 -7.23 0.60 2.14
N GLU A 52 -6.69 1.20 1.07
CA GLU A 52 -5.42 0.78 0.49
C GLU A 52 -4.26 0.97 1.46
N GLN A 53 -4.20 2.12 2.14
CA GLN A 53 -3.19 2.38 3.18
C GLN A 53 -3.29 1.40 4.35
N LYS A 54 -4.50 1.06 4.79
CA LYS A 54 -4.72 0.07 5.85
C LYS A 54 -4.22 -1.31 5.44
N ILE A 55 -4.53 -1.75 4.22
CA ILE A 55 -4.05 -3.03 3.68
C ILE A 55 -2.52 -3.06 3.63
N ILE A 56 -1.89 -1.98 3.15
CA ILE A 56 -0.42 -1.89 3.07
C ILE A 56 0.18 -1.93 4.48
N MET A 57 -0.34 -1.13 5.41
CA MET A 57 0.25 -0.93 6.72
C MET A 57 0.02 -2.07 7.70
N PHE A 58 -1.11 -2.78 7.60
CA PHE A 58 -1.54 -3.75 8.62
C PHE A 58 -1.74 -5.17 8.09
N GLU A 59 -1.82 -5.35 6.77
CA GLU A 59 -1.95 -6.66 6.14
C GLU A 59 -0.74 -7.02 5.26
N GLU A 60 0.39 -6.30 5.46
CA GLU A 60 1.64 -6.50 4.73
C GLU A 60 1.47 -6.40 3.20
N GLY A 61 0.52 -5.53 2.77
CA GLY A 61 0.30 -5.23 1.37
C GLY A 61 1.47 -4.47 0.76
N THR A 62 1.51 -4.42 -0.56
CA THR A 62 2.53 -3.66 -1.30
C THR A 62 1.85 -2.70 -2.26
N GLU A 63 2.19 -1.42 -2.17
CA GLU A 63 1.80 -0.42 -3.15
C GLU A 63 2.36 -0.80 -4.53
N ARG A 64 1.60 -0.53 -5.58
CA ARG A 64 2.07 -0.79 -6.95
C ARG A 64 3.28 0.09 -7.27
N ALA A 65 4.32 -0.48 -7.86
CA ALA A 65 5.50 0.27 -8.27
C ALA A 65 5.17 1.47 -9.17
N GLY A 66 5.75 2.61 -8.88
CA GLY A 66 5.61 3.85 -9.66
C GLY A 66 4.35 4.66 -9.35
N THR A 67 3.47 4.21 -8.44
CA THR A 67 2.21 4.93 -8.15
C THR A 67 2.32 5.93 -7.02
N SER A 68 3.30 5.79 -6.13
CA SER A 68 3.49 6.73 -5.04
C SER A 68 3.94 8.10 -5.51
N GLU A 69 3.20 9.15 -5.14
CA GLU A 69 3.61 10.54 -5.36
C GLU A 69 4.93 10.86 -4.65
N LEU A 70 5.23 10.15 -3.57
CA LEU A 70 6.47 10.31 -2.82
C LEU A 70 7.73 9.95 -3.62
N ASN A 71 7.61 9.19 -4.72
CA ASN A 71 8.73 8.94 -5.63
C ASN A 71 9.30 10.26 -6.20
N TYR A 72 8.41 11.22 -6.49
CA TYR A 72 8.75 12.48 -7.13
C TYR A 72 8.96 13.63 -6.13
N GLU A 73 8.73 13.40 -4.83
CA GLU A 73 8.93 14.42 -3.80
C GLU A 73 10.43 14.69 -3.59
N LYS A 74 10.85 15.94 -3.84
CA LYS A 74 12.26 16.40 -3.73
C LYS A 74 12.44 17.61 -2.81
N ARG A 75 11.35 18.09 -2.20
CA ARG A 75 11.43 19.23 -1.27
C ARG A 75 12.17 18.82 0.00
N LYS A 76 12.86 19.78 0.62
CA LYS A 76 13.46 19.56 1.94
C LYS A 76 12.35 19.38 2.98
N GLY A 77 12.52 18.41 3.86
CA GLY A 77 11.55 18.09 4.89
C GLY A 77 11.82 16.71 5.50
N SER A 78 10.82 16.14 6.08
CA SER A 78 10.86 14.81 6.71
C SER A 78 9.65 13.97 6.32
N TYR A 79 9.82 12.68 6.38
CA TYR A 79 8.77 11.68 6.11
C TYR A 79 8.27 11.11 7.42
N HIS A 80 6.96 11.01 7.56
CA HIS A 80 6.29 10.61 8.78
C HIS A 80 5.42 9.39 8.54
N CYS A 81 5.22 8.58 9.57
CA CYS A 81 4.27 7.49 9.56
C CYS A 81 2.85 8.03 9.33
N ALA A 82 2.17 7.58 8.28
CA ALA A 82 0.82 8.06 7.96
C ALA A 82 -0.20 7.69 9.05
N ASN A 83 0.05 6.63 9.82
CA ASN A 83 -0.84 6.25 10.91
C ASN A 83 -0.61 7.04 12.22
N CYS A 84 0.64 7.17 12.68
CA CYS A 84 0.90 7.74 14.00
C CYS A 84 1.68 9.06 14.01
N GLY A 85 2.08 9.56 12.85
CA GLY A 85 2.80 10.85 12.71
C GLY A 85 4.26 10.85 13.15
N VAL A 86 4.80 9.73 13.65
CA VAL A 86 6.21 9.65 14.04
C VAL A 86 7.10 9.92 12.84
N LYS A 87 8.12 10.75 13.02
CA LYS A 87 9.13 11.05 11.99
C LYS A 87 9.99 9.81 11.75
N LEU A 88 10.07 9.39 10.49
CA LEU A 88 10.73 8.16 10.07
C LEU A 88 12.04 8.41 9.31
N PHE A 89 12.02 9.37 8.39
CA PHE A 89 13.17 9.67 7.53
C PHE A 89 13.35 11.17 7.34
N GLU A 90 14.59 11.59 7.08
CA GLU A 90 14.90 12.91 6.54
C GLU A 90 14.89 12.87 5.01
N SER A 91 14.53 14.00 4.39
CA SER A 91 14.58 14.11 2.93
C SER A 91 15.99 14.00 2.35
N THR A 92 17.02 14.26 3.16
CA THR A 92 18.43 14.10 2.78
C THR A 92 18.85 12.66 2.60
N ALA A 93 18.16 11.73 3.25
CA ALA A 93 18.41 10.29 3.09
C ALA A 93 17.71 9.67 1.87
N LYS A 94 16.79 10.43 1.23
CA LYS A 94 16.03 9.91 0.08
C LYS A 94 16.89 9.83 -1.17
N PHE A 95 16.78 8.71 -1.90
CA PHE A 95 17.41 8.52 -3.20
C PHE A 95 16.45 7.84 -4.19
N ASP A 96 16.79 7.88 -5.46
CA ASP A 96 16.07 7.16 -6.51
C ASP A 96 16.74 5.80 -6.74
N SER A 97 16.08 4.73 -6.32
CA SER A 97 16.56 3.36 -6.51
C SER A 97 16.19 2.79 -7.89
N GLY A 98 15.36 3.49 -8.67
CA GLY A 98 14.83 2.97 -9.94
C GLY A 98 13.79 1.84 -9.78
N THR A 99 13.45 1.44 -8.55
CA THR A 99 12.53 0.32 -8.28
C THR A 99 11.06 0.72 -8.37
N GLY A 100 10.76 2.02 -8.31
CA GLY A 100 9.40 2.55 -8.33
C GLY A 100 8.76 2.73 -6.95
N TRP A 101 9.54 2.57 -5.88
CA TRP A 101 9.12 2.91 -4.51
C TRP A 101 10.03 3.95 -3.89
N PRO A 102 9.52 4.82 -2.98
CA PRO A 102 10.34 5.75 -2.23
C PRO A 102 11.43 5.00 -1.44
N SER A 103 12.69 5.37 -1.64
CA SER A 103 13.84 4.67 -1.06
C SER A 103 14.71 5.62 -0.25
N PHE A 104 15.28 5.13 0.86
CA PHE A 104 16.07 5.92 1.80
C PHE A 104 17.32 5.14 2.21
N THR A 105 18.44 5.85 2.35
CA THR A 105 19.72 5.26 2.78
C THR A 105 19.80 5.01 4.28
N GLU A 106 19.06 5.77 5.08
CA GLU A 106 19.03 5.66 6.54
C GLU A 106 17.69 6.13 7.10
N ALA A 107 17.34 5.63 8.27
CA ALA A 107 16.16 6.03 9.02
C ALA A 107 16.54 6.80 10.29
N ILE A 108 15.58 7.51 10.88
CA ILE A 108 15.76 8.06 12.23
C ILE A 108 16.02 6.89 13.21
N PRO A 109 17.04 6.96 14.07
CA PRO A 109 17.36 5.89 14.99
C PRO A 109 16.20 5.51 15.93
N GLY A 110 15.94 4.21 16.07
CA GLY A 110 14.96 3.68 17.01
C GLY A 110 13.48 3.77 16.59
N VAL A 111 13.18 4.29 15.39
CA VAL A 111 11.78 4.45 14.93
C VAL A 111 11.20 3.19 14.30
N PHE A 112 12.05 2.20 14.01
CA PHE A 112 11.63 0.93 13.41
C PHE A 112 12.00 -0.27 14.27
N VAL A 113 11.14 -1.28 14.23
CA VAL A 113 11.44 -2.66 14.60
C VAL A 113 11.52 -3.50 13.33
N THR A 114 12.35 -4.55 13.37
CA THR A 114 12.55 -5.41 12.20
C THR A 114 12.17 -6.85 12.50
N LYS A 115 11.66 -7.55 11.49
CA LYS A 115 11.43 -9.00 11.51
C LYS A 115 11.92 -9.63 10.20
N VAL A 116 12.17 -10.94 10.24
CA VAL A 116 12.47 -11.70 9.02
C VAL A 116 11.18 -12.04 8.31
N ASP A 117 11.11 -11.73 7.02
CA ASP A 117 10.01 -12.07 6.12
C ASP A 117 10.48 -13.11 5.10
N TYR A 118 9.71 -14.19 4.95
CA TYR A 118 9.96 -15.27 3.99
C TYR A 118 8.93 -15.31 2.85
N SER A 119 8.09 -14.31 2.72
CA SER A 119 7.12 -14.24 1.63
C SER A 119 7.82 -14.24 0.27
N PHE A 120 7.11 -14.68 -0.75
CA PHE A 120 7.60 -14.80 -2.14
C PHE A 120 8.85 -15.68 -2.30
N GLY A 121 9.14 -16.59 -1.35
CA GLY A 121 10.27 -17.51 -1.42
C GLY A 121 11.64 -16.86 -1.23
N MET A 122 11.71 -15.63 -0.76
CA MET A 122 12.95 -14.88 -0.48
C MET A 122 13.03 -14.53 1.00
N LYS A 123 14.24 -14.59 1.56
CA LYS A 123 14.50 -14.10 2.91
C LYS A 123 14.76 -12.59 2.83
N ARG A 124 13.87 -11.79 3.41
CA ARG A 124 13.98 -10.33 3.48
C ARG A 124 13.94 -9.87 4.95
N THR A 125 14.39 -8.66 5.20
CA THR A 125 14.21 -7.98 6.47
C THR A 125 13.13 -6.93 6.32
N GLU A 126 11.97 -7.18 6.89
CA GLU A 126 10.88 -6.22 6.97
C GLU A 126 11.11 -5.23 8.10
N TYR A 127 10.68 -3.97 7.92
CA TYR A 127 10.65 -3.00 9.00
C TYR A 127 9.26 -2.39 9.18
N SER A 128 8.88 -2.21 10.44
CA SER A 128 7.59 -1.65 10.86
C SER A 128 7.81 -0.53 11.88
N CYS A 129 6.90 0.43 11.93
CA CYS A 129 6.95 1.52 12.88
C CYS A 129 6.98 1.01 14.32
N ALA A 130 7.99 1.37 15.10
CA ALA A 130 8.13 0.96 16.50
C ALA A 130 6.98 1.48 17.39
N ASN A 131 6.34 2.59 17.01
CA ASN A 131 5.26 3.21 17.78
C ASN A 131 3.89 2.55 17.55
N CYS A 132 3.54 2.21 16.31
CA CYS A 132 2.18 1.73 15.99
C CYS A 132 2.13 0.38 15.27
N GLY A 133 3.28 -0.21 14.93
CA GLY A 133 3.36 -1.50 14.25
C GLY A 133 3.11 -1.47 12.74
N ALA A 134 2.80 -0.29 12.17
CA ALA A 134 2.51 -0.18 10.74
C ALA A 134 3.71 -0.62 9.88
N HIS A 135 3.46 -1.51 8.92
CA HIS A 135 4.44 -1.93 7.93
C HIS A 135 4.88 -0.75 7.05
N HIS A 136 6.18 -0.65 6.78
CA HIS A 136 6.75 0.42 5.94
C HIS A 136 7.61 -0.10 4.78
N GLY A 137 8.05 -1.33 4.80
CA GLY A 137 8.84 -1.89 3.72
C GLY A 137 9.91 -2.89 4.15
N HIS A 138 10.95 -3.02 3.33
CA HIS A 138 12.03 -3.98 3.53
C HIS A 138 13.39 -3.31 3.37
N VAL A 139 14.38 -3.84 4.09
CA VAL A 139 15.79 -3.43 3.97
C VAL A 139 16.44 -4.22 2.86
N PHE A 140 17.15 -3.52 1.99
CA PHE A 140 17.96 -4.08 0.91
C PHE A 140 19.41 -3.63 1.07
N ASN A 141 20.36 -4.43 0.56
CA ASN A 141 21.81 -4.17 0.70
C ASN A 141 22.43 -3.63 -0.60
N ASP A 142 21.61 -3.03 -1.47
CA ASP A 142 21.95 -2.53 -2.79
C ASP A 142 21.77 -1.01 -2.92
N GLY A 143 21.80 -0.31 -1.80
CA GLY A 143 21.74 1.13 -1.76
C GLY A 143 22.96 1.82 -2.39
N PRO A 144 22.91 3.16 -2.58
CA PRO A 144 24.04 3.94 -3.08
C PRO A 144 25.29 3.72 -2.21
N ASP A 145 26.45 3.67 -2.84
CA ASP A 145 27.76 3.51 -2.18
C ASP A 145 27.90 2.21 -1.35
N GLY A 146 27.14 1.16 -1.70
CA GLY A 146 27.14 -0.09 -0.94
C GLY A 146 26.48 0.04 0.45
N GLY A 147 25.70 1.09 0.65
CA GLY A 147 24.91 1.34 1.87
C GLY A 147 23.82 0.29 2.09
N LYS A 148 23.44 0.15 3.35
CA LYS A 148 22.37 -0.76 3.79
C LYS A 148 21.03 -0.05 3.68
#